data_1052f3a9cd9dba1889a83ada7f5cb6eb
#
_entry.id   1052f3a9cd9dba1889a83ada7f5cb6eb
#
_cell.length_a   1.000
_cell.length_b   1.000
_cell.length_c   1.000
_cell.angle_alpha   90.00
_cell.angle_beta   90.00
_cell.angle_gamma   90.00
#
_symmetry.space_group_name_H-M   'P 1'
#
loop_
_entity.id
_entity.type
_entity.pdbx_description
1 polymer ?
#
loop_
_entity_poly.entity_id
_entity_poly.type
_entity_poly.pdbx_seq_one_letter_code
_entity_poly.pdbx_strand_id
1 'polypeptide(L)'
;MGASANDALSEAEAHRVRALAEGLGAAIARAECILITGATTGLPDLVAQAFRHHGGFALGVSPAENHREHVGRYGLPDDGADVIIYTGFGYKGRNVINVRSADIVLIIGGATGTLNEFTIAYDEGKIIGVLEGSGGVADHLNEIIEFCKKPSAGAVFLDRDPVKLVTRCVDAFASSLAALSLRTRRPSR
;
A
#
# COMPACT_ATOMS: atom_id res chain seq x y z
N MET A 1 2.21 -0.76 -0.73
CA MET A 1 3.26 -0.30 -1.64
C MET A 1 4.61 -0.43 -0.94
N GLY A 2 5.64 -1.00 -1.53
CA GLY A 2 6.90 -1.22 -0.84
C GLY A 2 8.05 -1.66 -1.75
N ALA A 3 9.23 -1.84 -1.15
CA ALA A 3 10.43 -2.30 -1.84
C ALA A 3 10.28 -3.75 -2.32
N SER A 4 10.66 -4.01 -3.54
CA SER A 4 10.99 -5.36 -4.01
C SER A 4 12.41 -5.75 -3.56
N ALA A 5 12.68 -7.04 -3.44
CA ALA A 5 13.81 -7.69 -2.73
C ALA A 5 15.24 -7.36 -3.23
N ASN A 6 15.67 -6.11 -3.39
CA ASN A 6 16.97 -5.80 -3.99
C ASN A 6 17.88 -4.82 -3.24
N ASP A 7 17.57 -4.46 -1.98
CA ASP A 7 18.45 -3.57 -1.24
C ASP A 7 19.33 -4.38 -0.28
N ALA A 8 20.63 -4.14 -0.33
CA ALA A 8 21.63 -4.77 0.56
C ALA A 8 21.51 -4.17 1.98
N LEU A 9 20.46 -4.59 2.70
CA LEU A 9 20.28 -4.28 4.12
C LEU A 9 21.22 -5.14 4.97
N SER A 10 21.72 -4.62 6.07
CA SER A 10 22.33 -5.44 7.11
C SER A 10 21.31 -6.44 7.67
N GLU A 11 21.77 -7.56 8.23
CA GLU A 11 20.87 -8.58 8.83
C GLU A 11 19.92 -7.97 9.88
N ALA A 12 20.42 -7.06 10.71
CA ALA A 12 19.62 -6.40 11.74
C ALA A 12 18.53 -5.50 11.14
N GLU A 13 18.82 -4.76 10.07
CA GLU A 13 17.85 -3.95 9.35
C GLU A 13 16.81 -4.82 8.63
N ALA A 14 17.25 -5.87 7.97
CA ALA A 14 16.36 -6.82 7.31
C ALA A 14 15.38 -7.47 8.31
N HIS A 15 15.87 -7.86 9.49
CA HIS A 15 15.04 -8.41 10.57
C HIS A 15 14.02 -7.37 11.07
N ARG A 16 14.46 -6.13 11.31
CA ARG A 16 13.58 -5.05 11.76
C ARG A 16 12.48 -4.73 10.73
N VAL A 17 12.85 -4.59 9.47
CA VAL A 17 11.90 -4.26 8.39
C VAL A 17 10.92 -5.40 8.15
N ARG A 18 11.36 -6.65 8.28
CA ARG A 18 10.48 -7.83 8.26
C ARG A 18 9.45 -7.77 9.39
N ALA A 19 9.87 -7.49 10.62
CA ALA A 19 8.96 -7.36 11.76
C ALA A 19 7.93 -6.23 11.57
N LEU A 20 8.34 -5.11 10.95
CA LEU A 20 7.42 -4.03 10.57
C LEU A 20 6.40 -4.48 9.53
N ALA A 21 6.82 -5.24 8.51
CA ALA A 21 5.91 -5.78 7.49
C ALA A 21 4.90 -6.79 8.08
N GLU A 22 5.36 -7.67 8.95
CA GLU A 22 4.51 -8.63 9.68
C GLU A 22 3.51 -7.90 10.57
N GLY A 23 3.96 -6.91 11.33
CA GLY A 23 3.11 -6.08 12.18
C GLY A 23 2.05 -5.30 11.38
N LEU A 24 2.44 -4.79 10.20
CA LEU A 24 1.53 -4.09 9.30
C LEU A 24 0.44 -5.03 8.76
N GLY A 25 0.82 -6.23 8.28
CA GLY A 25 -0.13 -7.23 7.80
C GLY A 25 -1.14 -7.63 8.88
N ALA A 26 -0.65 -7.91 10.10
CA ALA A 26 -1.50 -8.22 11.24
C ALA A 26 -2.43 -7.06 11.64
N ALA A 27 -1.97 -5.81 11.56
CA ALA A 27 -2.80 -4.63 11.85
C ALA A 27 -3.92 -4.44 10.83
N ILE A 28 -3.63 -4.63 9.54
CA ILE A 28 -4.62 -4.55 8.46
C ILE A 28 -5.69 -5.64 8.62
N ALA A 29 -5.30 -6.87 8.96
CA ALA A 29 -6.24 -7.97 9.20
C ALA A 29 -7.18 -7.67 10.38
N ARG A 30 -6.65 -7.17 11.48
CA ARG A 30 -7.47 -6.76 12.65
C ARG A 30 -8.44 -5.62 12.35
N ALA A 31 -8.12 -4.79 11.36
CA ALA A 31 -9.00 -3.71 10.90
C ALA A 31 -10.07 -4.18 9.89
N GLU A 32 -10.15 -5.50 9.62
CA GLU A 32 -11.14 -6.12 8.72
C GLU A 32 -11.16 -5.51 7.32
N CYS A 33 -10.00 -5.06 6.84
CA CYS A 33 -9.83 -4.51 5.50
C CYS A 33 -9.61 -5.63 4.47
N ILE A 34 -9.80 -5.32 3.19
CA ILE A 34 -9.28 -6.11 2.07
C ILE A 34 -7.92 -5.54 1.69
N LEU A 35 -6.90 -6.39 1.60
CA LEU A 35 -5.57 -5.97 1.17
C LEU A 35 -5.44 -6.04 -0.35
N ILE A 36 -4.97 -4.96 -0.97
CA ILE A 36 -4.59 -4.94 -2.38
C ILE A 36 -3.08 -4.74 -2.48
N THR A 37 -2.39 -5.62 -3.21
CA THR A 37 -0.96 -5.52 -3.49
C THR A 37 -0.68 -5.53 -4.98
N GLY A 38 0.56 -5.27 -5.33
CA GLY A 38 1.02 -5.39 -6.72
C GLY A 38 1.33 -6.80 -7.19
N ALA A 39 1.02 -7.83 -6.41
CA ALA A 39 1.40 -9.23 -6.68
C ALA A 39 2.90 -9.35 -7.00
N THR A 40 3.76 -8.70 -6.20
CA THR A 40 5.22 -8.68 -6.38
C THR A 40 5.92 -9.26 -5.15
N THR A 41 7.19 -9.53 -5.27
CA THR A 41 8.08 -9.94 -4.16
C THR A 41 8.38 -8.79 -3.20
N GLY A 42 9.07 -9.09 -2.09
CA GLY A 42 9.61 -8.10 -1.15
C GLY A 42 8.64 -7.71 -0.05
N LEU A 43 8.69 -6.46 0.41
CA LEU A 43 7.89 -6.00 1.55
C LEU A 43 6.38 -6.13 1.35
N PRO A 44 5.81 -5.82 0.16
CA PRO A 44 4.37 -6.02 -0.06
C PRO A 44 3.95 -7.48 0.05
N ASP A 45 4.80 -8.40 -0.36
CA ASP A 45 4.54 -9.84 -0.24
C ASP A 45 4.60 -10.30 1.22
N LEU A 46 5.60 -9.86 2.00
CA LEU A 46 5.67 -10.13 3.43
C LEU A 46 4.44 -9.60 4.20
N VAL A 47 3.96 -8.41 3.85
CA VAL A 47 2.72 -7.87 4.41
C VAL A 47 1.52 -8.75 4.05
N ALA A 48 1.43 -9.20 2.79
CA ALA A 48 0.34 -10.05 2.33
C ALA A 48 0.35 -11.43 3.00
N GLN A 49 1.51 -12.04 3.14
CA GLN A 49 1.66 -13.32 3.86
C GLN A 49 1.21 -13.20 5.32
N ALA A 50 1.69 -12.17 6.03
CA ALA A 50 1.29 -11.92 7.42
C ALA A 50 -0.22 -11.61 7.53
N PHE A 51 -0.77 -10.82 6.63
CA PHE A 51 -2.19 -10.49 6.56
C PHE A 51 -3.05 -11.74 6.38
N ARG A 52 -2.71 -12.61 5.42
CA ARG A 52 -3.41 -13.88 5.16
C ARG A 52 -3.27 -14.87 6.32
N HIS A 53 -2.09 -14.92 6.97
CA HIS A 53 -1.90 -15.73 8.18
C HIS A 53 -2.87 -15.35 9.31
N HIS A 54 -3.32 -14.10 9.36
CA HIS A 54 -4.34 -13.60 10.29
C HIS A 54 -5.78 -13.67 9.73
N GLY A 55 -6.03 -14.45 8.68
CA GLY A 55 -7.34 -14.68 8.10
C GLY A 55 -7.84 -13.59 7.15
N GLY A 56 -6.97 -12.68 6.73
CA GLY A 56 -7.32 -11.63 5.77
C GLY A 56 -7.42 -12.14 4.34
N PHE A 57 -8.23 -11.45 3.50
CA PHE A 57 -8.41 -11.75 2.07
C PHE A 57 -7.62 -10.76 1.21
N ALA A 58 -6.62 -11.25 0.47
CA ALA A 58 -5.68 -10.45 -0.32
C ALA A 58 -5.96 -10.53 -1.83
N LEU A 59 -5.97 -9.37 -2.49
CA LEU A 59 -6.01 -9.23 -3.94
C LEU A 59 -4.63 -8.83 -4.47
N GLY A 60 -4.19 -9.51 -5.50
CA GLY A 60 -2.99 -9.17 -6.26
C GLY A 60 -3.34 -8.51 -7.59
N VAL A 61 -2.73 -7.37 -7.90
CA VAL A 61 -2.88 -6.70 -9.20
C VAL A 61 -1.57 -6.86 -9.98
N SER A 62 -1.54 -7.80 -10.91
CA SER A 62 -0.34 -8.15 -11.68
C SER A 62 -0.11 -7.23 -12.87
N PRO A 63 1.17 -6.92 -13.20
CA PRO A 63 1.54 -6.23 -14.42
C PRO A 63 1.39 -7.10 -15.68
N ALA A 64 1.33 -8.43 -15.54
CA ALA A 64 1.28 -9.41 -16.61
C ALA A 64 -0.11 -9.52 -17.25
N GLU A 65 -0.18 -10.07 -18.45
CA GLU A 65 -1.44 -10.34 -19.17
C GLU A 65 -2.15 -11.61 -18.67
N ASN A 66 -1.39 -12.56 -18.11
CA ASN A 66 -1.89 -13.86 -17.67
C ASN A 66 -0.93 -14.53 -16.68
N HIS A 67 -1.35 -15.64 -16.08
CA HIS A 67 -0.55 -16.41 -15.13
C HIS A 67 0.82 -16.84 -15.68
N ARG A 68 0.86 -17.34 -16.93
CA ARG A 68 2.11 -17.80 -17.55
C ARG A 68 3.14 -16.68 -17.66
N GLU A 69 2.70 -15.48 -18.03
CA GLU A 69 3.57 -14.30 -18.11
C GLU A 69 3.98 -13.81 -16.72
N HIS A 70 3.07 -13.84 -15.76
CA HIS A 70 3.31 -13.45 -14.36
C HIS A 70 4.46 -14.25 -13.75
N VAL A 71 4.37 -15.58 -13.82
CA VAL A 71 5.39 -16.47 -13.24
C VAL A 71 6.62 -16.56 -14.16
N GLY A 72 6.42 -16.73 -15.49
CA GLY A 72 7.51 -17.04 -16.42
C GLY A 72 8.34 -15.82 -16.81
N ARG A 73 7.70 -14.72 -17.24
CA ARG A 73 8.40 -13.52 -17.72
C ARG A 73 8.78 -12.56 -16.59
N TYR A 74 7.84 -12.35 -15.66
CA TYR A 74 8.06 -11.42 -14.54
C TYR A 74 8.69 -12.07 -13.32
N GLY A 75 8.69 -13.41 -13.21
CA GLY A 75 9.25 -14.13 -12.08
C GLY A 75 8.54 -13.81 -10.75
N LEU A 76 7.23 -13.53 -10.80
CA LEU A 76 6.46 -13.10 -9.64
C LEU A 76 5.78 -14.29 -8.95
N PRO A 77 5.57 -14.24 -7.61
CA PRO A 77 4.89 -15.29 -6.87
C PRO A 77 3.39 -15.32 -7.20
N ASP A 78 2.82 -16.50 -7.28
CA ASP A 78 1.39 -16.73 -7.54
C ASP A 78 0.60 -17.17 -6.29
N ASP A 79 1.30 -17.32 -5.16
CA ASP A 79 0.76 -17.73 -3.86
C ASP A 79 0.60 -16.58 -2.85
N GLY A 80 1.03 -15.36 -3.20
CA GLY A 80 0.98 -14.17 -2.32
C GLY A 80 -0.41 -13.53 -2.17
N ALA A 81 -1.42 -13.98 -2.93
CA ALA A 81 -2.77 -13.44 -2.90
C ALA A 81 -3.82 -14.53 -3.11
N ASP A 82 -5.06 -14.30 -2.62
CA ASP A 82 -6.17 -15.24 -2.80
C ASP A 82 -6.75 -15.15 -4.22
N VAL A 83 -6.66 -13.97 -4.84
CA VAL A 83 -7.01 -13.72 -6.24
C VAL A 83 -5.96 -12.82 -6.88
N ILE A 84 -5.54 -13.15 -8.10
CA ILE A 84 -4.66 -12.29 -8.91
C ILE A 84 -5.41 -11.79 -10.15
N ILE A 85 -5.44 -10.47 -10.33
CA ILE A 85 -5.98 -9.80 -11.50
C ILE A 85 -4.83 -9.47 -12.45
N TYR A 86 -4.85 -10.03 -13.65
CA TYR A 86 -3.84 -9.80 -14.68
C TYR A 86 -4.24 -8.62 -15.55
N THR A 87 -3.43 -7.54 -15.53
CA THR A 87 -3.79 -6.28 -16.21
C THR A 87 -3.18 -6.15 -17.60
N GLY A 88 -2.04 -6.76 -17.85
CA GLY A 88 -1.28 -6.58 -19.10
C GLY A 88 -0.65 -5.19 -19.29
N PHE A 89 -0.76 -4.29 -18.32
CA PHE A 89 -0.32 -2.90 -18.47
C PHE A 89 1.12 -2.64 -17.98
N GLY A 90 1.88 -3.70 -17.64
CA GLY A 90 3.21 -3.55 -17.06
C GLY A 90 3.17 -2.84 -15.70
N TYR A 91 4.34 -2.63 -15.11
CA TYR A 91 4.43 -2.09 -13.74
C TYR A 91 3.81 -0.68 -13.60
N LYS A 92 4.06 0.23 -14.53
CA LYS A 92 3.61 1.62 -14.41
C LYS A 92 2.11 1.79 -14.61
N GLY A 93 1.53 1.10 -15.60
CA GLY A 93 0.09 1.12 -15.82
C GLY A 93 -0.67 0.44 -14.69
N ARG A 94 -0.14 -0.66 -14.16
CA ARG A 94 -0.70 -1.37 -13.01
C ARG A 94 -0.69 -0.51 -11.73
N ASN A 95 0.32 0.35 -11.51
CA ASN A 95 0.36 1.24 -10.35
C ASN A 95 -0.88 2.14 -10.27
N VAL A 96 -1.31 2.70 -11.40
CA VAL A 96 -2.53 3.53 -11.46
C VAL A 96 -3.76 2.74 -11.04
N ILE A 97 -3.92 1.52 -11.56
CA ILE A 97 -5.06 0.64 -11.23
C ILE A 97 -5.04 0.32 -9.74
N ASN A 98 -3.88 -0.08 -9.20
CA ASN A 98 -3.69 -0.46 -7.82
C ASN A 98 -4.08 0.69 -6.86
N VAL A 99 -3.55 1.90 -7.10
CA VAL A 99 -3.84 3.08 -6.29
C VAL A 99 -5.31 3.49 -6.37
N ARG A 100 -5.90 3.49 -7.57
CA ARG A 100 -7.31 3.88 -7.76
C ARG A 100 -8.29 2.92 -7.13
N SER A 101 -7.95 1.63 -7.08
CA SER A 101 -8.77 0.58 -6.48
C SER A 101 -8.74 0.60 -4.94
N ALA A 102 -7.84 1.37 -4.32
CA ALA A 102 -7.71 1.45 -2.87
C ALA A 102 -8.37 2.71 -2.31
N ASP A 103 -8.97 2.60 -1.13
CA ASP A 103 -9.45 3.73 -0.33
C ASP A 103 -8.31 4.32 0.52
N ILE A 104 -7.45 3.46 1.01
CA ILE A 104 -6.27 3.78 1.84
C ILE A 104 -5.03 3.21 1.16
N VAL A 105 -3.98 4.01 1.05
CA VAL A 105 -2.68 3.61 0.50
C VAL A 105 -1.66 3.56 1.63
N LEU A 106 -1.15 2.36 1.94
CA LEU A 106 -0.10 2.17 2.95
C LEU A 106 1.25 1.98 2.27
N ILE A 107 2.26 2.69 2.75
CA ILE A 107 3.62 2.70 2.18
C ILE A 107 4.62 2.17 3.21
N ILE A 108 5.43 1.21 2.78
CA ILE A 108 6.50 0.61 3.56
C ILE A 108 7.76 0.49 2.71
N GLY A 109 8.88 1.10 3.13
CA GLY A 109 10.13 1.10 2.37
C GLY A 109 9.96 1.70 0.97
N GLY A 110 10.53 1.04 -0.01
CA GLY A 110 10.27 1.34 -1.42
C GLY A 110 11.34 2.17 -2.13
N ALA A 111 11.22 2.17 -3.45
CA ALA A 111 12.08 2.88 -4.38
C ALA A 111 11.23 3.71 -5.38
N THR A 112 11.72 3.94 -6.59
CA THR A 112 11.06 4.79 -7.60
C THR A 112 9.65 4.32 -7.98
N GLY A 113 9.35 3.01 -7.91
CA GLY A 113 8.01 2.46 -8.13
C GLY A 113 7.04 2.94 -7.05
N THR A 114 7.45 2.85 -5.80
CA THR A 114 6.69 3.31 -4.63
C THR A 114 6.50 4.82 -4.63
N LEU A 115 7.54 5.59 -5.04
CA LEU A 115 7.42 7.03 -5.23
C LEU A 115 6.36 7.38 -6.30
N ASN A 116 6.32 6.64 -7.40
CA ASN A 116 5.31 6.83 -8.43
C ASN A 116 3.88 6.54 -7.90
N GLU A 117 3.71 5.46 -7.13
CA GLU A 117 2.44 5.14 -6.49
C GLU A 117 2.03 6.19 -5.46
N PHE A 118 2.99 6.69 -4.66
CA PHE A 118 2.75 7.78 -3.72
C PHE A 118 2.27 9.06 -4.42
N THR A 119 2.93 9.48 -5.50
CA THR A 119 2.55 10.70 -6.21
C THR A 119 1.14 10.60 -6.82
N ILE A 120 0.75 9.44 -7.33
CA ILE A 120 -0.62 9.20 -7.82
C ILE A 120 -1.61 9.31 -6.65
N ALA A 121 -1.35 8.62 -5.53
CA ALA A 121 -2.21 8.64 -4.35
C ALA A 121 -2.36 10.05 -3.77
N TYR A 122 -1.26 10.79 -3.70
CA TYR A 122 -1.21 12.15 -3.19
C TYR A 122 -2.03 13.12 -4.04
N ASP A 123 -1.86 13.06 -5.36
CA ASP A 123 -2.57 13.92 -6.32
C ASP A 123 -4.06 13.59 -6.40
N GLU A 124 -4.44 12.33 -6.24
CA GLU A 124 -5.83 11.88 -6.23
C GLU A 124 -6.53 12.03 -4.86
N GLY A 125 -5.82 12.56 -3.86
CA GLY A 125 -6.39 12.83 -2.53
C GLY A 125 -6.76 11.58 -1.75
N LYS A 126 -6.01 10.49 -1.92
CA LYS A 126 -6.17 9.26 -1.13
C LYS A 126 -5.74 9.49 0.32
N ILE A 127 -6.27 8.69 1.22
CA ILE A 127 -5.73 8.58 2.57
C ILE A 127 -4.43 7.78 2.47
N ILE A 128 -3.32 8.36 2.94
CA ILE A 128 -2.00 7.75 2.84
C ILE A 128 -1.44 7.53 4.23
N GLY A 129 -1.03 6.31 4.51
CA GLY A 129 -0.25 5.94 5.70
C GLY A 129 1.18 5.58 5.31
N VAL A 130 2.15 6.21 5.93
CA VAL A 130 3.58 5.96 5.71
C VAL A 130 4.18 5.33 6.96
N LEU A 131 4.72 4.12 6.83
CA LEU A 131 5.39 3.43 7.93
C LEU A 131 6.85 3.89 8.00
N GLU A 132 7.11 4.88 8.87
CA GLU A 132 8.45 5.42 9.11
C GLU A 132 9.39 4.37 9.72
N GLY A 133 10.67 4.50 9.42
CA GLY A 133 11.70 3.57 9.87
C GLY A 133 11.71 2.26 9.08
N SER A 134 10.93 2.16 8.01
CA SER A 134 10.92 1.01 7.10
C SER A 134 11.96 1.10 5.98
N GLY A 135 12.70 2.21 5.91
CA GLY A 135 13.74 2.47 4.92
C GLY A 135 13.21 3.00 3.59
N GLY A 136 14.14 3.18 2.65
CA GLY A 136 13.84 3.59 1.28
C GLY A 136 13.05 4.90 1.18
N VAL A 137 12.21 5.00 0.15
CA VAL A 137 11.40 6.20 -0.12
C VAL A 137 10.47 6.55 1.05
N ALA A 138 9.95 5.56 1.79
CA ALA A 138 9.04 5.80 2.90
C ALA A 138 9.61 6.79 3.92
N ASP A 139 10.88 6.68 4.26
CA ASP A 139 11.55 7.52 5.26
C ASP A 139 11.83 8.95 4.75
N HIS A 140 11.64 9.24 3.45
CA HIS A 140 11.88 10.53 2.82
C HIS A 140 10.61 11.22 2.29
N LEU A 141 9.43 10.59 2.43
CA LEU A 141 8.20 11.14 1.85
C LEU A 141 7.79 12.48 2.48
N ASN A 142 8.07 12.69 3.77
CA ASN A 142 7.81 13.98 4.40
C ASN A 142 8.63 15.12 3.76
N GLU A 143 9.91 14.88 3.50
CA GLU A 143 10.80 15.84 2.83
C GLU A 143 10.32 16.13 1.39
N ILE A 144 9.85 15.10 0.68
CA ILE A 144 9.32 15.24 -0.69
C ILE A 144 8.04 16.10 -0.69
N ILE A 145 7.14 15.89 0.27
CA ILE A 145 5.92 16.70 0.43
C ILE A 145 6.28 18.17 0.66
N GLU A 146 7.20 18.43 1.60
CA GLU A 146 7.67 19.78 1.93
C GLU A 146 8.35 20.45 0.73
N PHE A 147 9.14 19.71 -0.02
CA PHE A 147 9.81 20.21 -1.23
C PHE A 147 8.81 20.57 -2.34
N CYS A 148 7.81 19.73 -2.58
CA CYS A 148 6.83 19.95 -3.66
C CYS A 148 5.87 21.10 -3.37
N LYS A 149 5.62 21.46 -2.10
CA LYS A 149 4.74 22.56 -1.67
C LYS A 149 3.32 22.50 -2.27
N LYS A 150 2.88 21.32 -2.66
CA LYS A 150 1.56 21.09 -3.23
C LYS A 150 0.64 20.47 -2.17
N PRO A 151 -0.50 21.08 -1.82
CA PRO A 151 -1.42 20.47 -0.87
C PRO A 151 -2.11 19.24 -1.50
N SER A 152 -2.31 18.18 -0.71
CA SER A 152 -3.20 17.08 -1.06
C SER A 152 -4.59 17.34 -0.50
N ALA A 153 -5.62 16.80 -1.18
CA ALA A 153 -6.98 16.78 -0.65
C ALA A 153 -7.18 15.64 0.37
N GLY A 154 -6.31 14.63 0.37
CA GLY A 154 -6.33 13.50 1.29
C GLY A 154 -5.44 13.71 2.52
N ALA A 155 -5.71 12.94 3.57
CA ALA A 155 -4.87 12.93 4.77
C ALA A 155 -3.62 12.09 4.55
N VAL A 156 -2.47 12.57 5.06
CA VAL A 156 -1.22 11.80 5.10
C VAL A 156 -0.82 11.62 6.56
N PHE A 157 -0.62 10.37 6.94
CA PHE A 157 -0.20 9.98 8.29
C PHE A 157 1.17 9.31 8.23
N LEU A 158 2.08 9.75 9.09
CA LEU A 158 3.38 9.11 9.30
C LEU A 158 3.39 8.55 10.72
N ASP A 159 3.81 7.30 10.86
CA ASP A 159 3.98 6.66 12.17
C ASP A 159 4.97 5.48 12.05
N ARG A 160 5.68 5.20 13.14
CA ARG A 160 6.60 4.04 13.24
C ARG A 160 5.91 2.80 13.77
N ASP A 161 4.71 2.94 14.35
CA ASP A 161 3.90 1.86 14.88
C ASP A 161 2.85 1.46 13.84
N PRO A 162 2.92 0.25 13.26
CA PRO A 162 1.98 -0.19 12.24
C PRO A 162 0.53 -0.24 12.72
N VAL A 163 0.28 -0.52 14.00
CA VAL A 163 -1.08 -0.56 14.55
C VAL A 163 -1.69 0.83 14.62
N LYS A 164 -0.93 1.81 15.15
CA LYS A 164 -1.37 3.20 15.20
C LYS A 164 -1.59 3.78 13.82
N LEU A 165 -0.67 3.48 12.88
CA LEU A 165 -0.77 3.94 11.51
C LEU A 165 -2.06 3.46 10.85
N VAL A 166 -2.34 2.15 10.90
CA VAL A 166 -3.56 1.57 10.33
C VAL A 166 -4.80 2.15 10.99
N THR A 167 -4.84 2.23 12.32
CA THR A 167 -5.97 2.80 13.06
C THR A 167 -6.27 4.23 12.58
N ARG A 168 -5.26 5.11 12.53
CA ARG A 168 -5.43 6.50 12.07
C ARG A 168 -5.98 6.59 10.64
N CYS A 169 -5.50 5.73 9.74
CA CYS A 169 -5.98 5.70 8.36
C CYS A 169 -7.45 5.23 8.28
N VAL A 170 -7.81 4.19 9.01
CA VAL A 170 -9.18 3.64 9.03
C VAL A 170 -10.17 4.62 9.66
N ASP A 171 -9.80 5.28 10.76
CA ASP A 171 -10.61 6.32 11.40
C ASP A 171 -10.86 7.50 10.47
N ALA A 172 -9.84 7.93 9.72
CA ALA A 172 -9.98 8.99 8.73
C ALA A 172 -10.92 8.56 7.59
N PHE A 173 -10.84 7.31 7.14
CA PHE A 173 -11.73 6.77 6.12
C PHE A 173 -13.18 6.72 6.61
N ALA A 174 -13.43 6.19 7.80
CA ALA A 174 -14.75 6.14 8.41
C ALA A 174 -15.37 7.54 8.56
N SER A 175 -14.56 8.52 8.98
CA SER A 175 -14.97 9.92 9.09
C SER A 175 -15.36 10.53 7.74
N SER A 176 -14.62 10.19 6.67
CA SER A 176 -14.92 10.67 5.31
C SER A 176 -16.24 10.11 4.79
N LEU A 177 -16.52 8.83 5.03
CA LEU A 177 -17.79 8.19 4.67
C LEU A 177 -18.98 8.80 5.41
N ALA A 178 -18.84 9.07 6.71
CA ALA A 178 -19.87 9.73 7.50
C ALA A 178 -20.19 11.13 6.96
N ALA A 179 -19.18 11.91 6.61
CA ALA A 179 -19.35 13.23 6.01
C ALA A 179 -20.05 13.19 4.64
N LEU A 180 -19.74 12.17 3.82
CA LEU A 180 -20.38 11.96 2.51
C LEU A 180 -21.87 11.63 2.67
N SER A 181 -22.21 10.73 3.59
CA SER A 181 -23.60 10.31 3.86
C SER A 181 -24.48 11.46 4.35
N LEU A 182 -23.93 12.41 5.08
CA LEU A 182 -24.64 13.61 5.53
C LEU A 182 -24.90 14.59 4.38
N ARG A 183 -24.00 14.67 3.40
CA ARG A 183 -24.17 15.52 2.21
C ARG A 183 -25.27 15.01 1.25
N THR A 184 -25.36 13.69 1.08
CA THR A 184 -26.34 13.05 0.20
C THR A 184 -27.76 13.06 0.77
N ARG A 185 -27.93 13.26 2.08
CA ARG A 185 -29.23 13.35 2.76
C ARG A 185 -29.83 14.76 2.79
N ARG A 186 -29.14 15.80 2.29
CA ARG A 186 -29.74 17.13 2.17
C ARG A 186 -30.65 17.14 0.94
N PRO A 187 -31.98 17.38 1.10
CA PRO A 187 -32.86 17.52 -0.04
C PRO A 187 -32.42 18.72 -0.88
N SER A 188 -32.38 18.54 -2.20
CA SER A 188 -32.25 19.64 -3.16
C SER A 188 -33.36 20.66 -2.91
N ARG A 189 -32.97 21.88 -2.58
CA ARG A 189 -33.87 23.01 -2.54
C ARG A 189 -34.20 23.43 -3.96
#